data_e5cc54b42dbec4c2e0d953453499010a
#
_entry.id   e5cc54b42dbec4c2e0d953453499010a
#
_cell.length_a   1.000
_cell.length_b   1.000
_cell.length_c   1.000
_cell.angle_alpha   90.00
_cell.angle_beta   90.00
_cell.angle_gamma   90.00
#
_symmetry.space_group_name_H-M   'P 1'
#
loop_
_entity.id
_entity.type
_entity.pdbx_description
1 polymer ?
#
loop_
_entity_poly.entity_id
_entity_poly.type
_entity_poly.pdbx_seq_one_letter_code
_entity_poly.pdbx_strand_id
1 'polypeptide(L)'
;TLLNTVAAAMGDYAQQTESSTFTVQKRGTVRNDLAALKGSRMVLALESGKDKKLDEALVKQLSGGDKIAARFLFKEYFEYTPEFKIWWGFNHRPRIDDATESIWDRIKLIPFNLRIEEEKRDLDLPTKLQAELPGIINWMLAGLKDYREKGLAEPEIVKAATSEYQQEQDVLGEWIGDQCVKRRDLWEASAELYVNYHGWCMGRQETPMTPRKFGIEMGDRFKRVRGGKDNKKGYQGIALKGQERITP
;
A
#
# COMPACT_ATOMS: atom_id res chain seq x y z
N THR A 1 20.17 6.39 -5.66
CA THR A 1 21.39 5.61 -5.98
C THR A 1 21.05 4.11 -6.06
N LEU A 2 20.69 3.40 -4.97
CA LEU A 2 20.49 1.95 -4.95
C LEU A 2 19.63 1.43 -6.12
N LEU A 3 18.41 1.94 -6.29
CA LEU A 3 17.48 1.45 -7.31
C LEU A 3 18.04 1.63 -8.73
N ASN A 4 18.69 2.79 -9.00
CA ASN A 4 19.29 3.05 -10.31
C ASN A 4 20.48 2.12 -10.58
N THR A 5 21.26 1.78 -9.56
CA THR A 5 22.39 0.84 -9.70
C THR A 5 21.90 -0.58 -9.98
N VAL A 6 20.88 -1.04 -9.26
CA VAL A 6 20.27 -2.36 -9.51
C VAL A 6 19.64 -2.40 -10.90
N ALA A 7 18.95 -1.33 -11.32
CA ALA A 7 18.39 -1.24 -12.67
C ALA A 7 19.48 -1.31 -13.76
N ALA A 8 20.60 -0.62 -13.56
CA ALA A 8 21.73 -0.70 -14.49
C ALA A 8 22.31 -2.13 -14.58
N ALA A 9 22.38 -2.85 -13.45
CA ALA A 9 22.80 -4.25 -13.43
C ALA A 9 21.79 -5.19 -14.12
N MET A 10 20.50 -4.87 -14.07
CA MET A 10 19.42 -5.64 -14.72
C MET A 10 19.32 -5.37 -16.22
N GLY A 11 19.90 -4.28 -16.73
CA GLY A 11 19.85 -3.92 -18.15
C GLY A 11 18.41 -3.84 -18.69
N ASP A 12 18.14 -4.49 -19.82
CA ASP A 12 16.82 -4.49 -20.49
C ASP A 12 15.69 -5.13 -19.68
N TYR A 13 16.02 -5.84 -18.60
CA TYR A 13 15.01 -6.38 -17.68
C TYR A 13 14.46 -5.33 -16.71
N ALA A 14 15.09 -4.18 -16.57
CA ALA A 14 14.61 -3.08 -15.76
C ALA A 14 13.92 -2.02 -16.63
N GLN A 15 12.75 -1.59 -16.20
CA GLN A 15 11.99 -0.52 -16.85
C GLN A 15 11.66 0.56 -15.82
N GLN A 16 11.87 1.82 -16.17
CA GLN A 16 11.41 2.94 -15.38
C GLN A 16 10.05 3.42 -15.85
N THR A 17 9.16 3.77 -14.92
CA THR A 17 7.87 4.38 -15.21
C THR A 17 7.61 5.55 -14.26
N GLU A 18 6.59 6.35 -14.55
CA GLU A 18 6.15 7.39 -13.64
C GLU A 18 5.42 6.80 -12.44
N SER A 19 5.51 7.43 -11.28
CA SER A 19 4.76 7.03 -10.08
C SER A 19 3.24 7.07 -10.28
N SER A 20 2.78 7.94 -11.18
CA SER A 20 1.38 8.03 -11.61
C SER A 20 0.84 6.71 -12.17
N THR A 21 1.68 5.84 -12.70
CA THR A 21 1.29 4.50 -13.18
C THR A 21 0.59 3.67 -12.09
N PHE A 22 1.02 3.80 -10.84
CA PHE A 22 0.50 3.02 -9.72
C PHE A 22 -0.46 3.80 -8.81
N THR A 23 -0.84 5.01 -9.20
CA THR A 23 -1.78 5.84 -8.45
C THR A 23 -3.14 5.92 -9.15
N VAL A 24 -4.18 6.24 -8.36
CA VAL A 24 -5.54 6.40 -8.88
C VAL A 24 -5.56 7.46 -9.96
N GLN A 25 -5.99 7.10 -11.16
CA GLN A 25 -6.09 7.98 -12.32
C GLN A 25 -7.55 8.28 -12.69
N LYS A 26 -7.74 9.33 -13.48
CA LYS A 26 -9.05 9.65 -14.05
C LYS A 26 -9.51 8.54 -15.01
N ARG A 27 -10.80 8.23 -14.99
CA ARG A 27 -11.39 7.22 -15.90
C ARG A 27 -11.19 7.60 -17.36
N GLY A 28 -10.91 6.61 -18.21
CA GLY A 28 -10.81 6.79 -19.66
C GLY A 28 -9.41 7.06 -20.19
N THR A 29 -8.40 7.13 -19.33
CA THR A 29 -7.01 7.28 -19.79
C THR A 29 -6.50 5.98 -20.43
N VAL A 30 -5.92 6.09 -21.63
CA VAL A 30 -5.24 4.95 -22.27
C VAL A 30 -3.96 4.66 -21.48
N ARG A 31 -3.86 3.46 -20.91
CA ARG A 31 -2.75 3.02 -20.07
C ARG A 31 -1.55 2.55 -20.92
N ASN A 32 -1.00 3.49 -21.69
CA ASN A 32 0.17 3.26 -22.52
C ASN A 32 1.41 2.90 -21.67
N ASP A 33 1.44 3.43 -20.45
CA ASP A 33 2.43 3.12 -19.43
C ASP A 33 2.47 1.62 -19.11
N LEU A 34 1.32 0.97 -18.91
CA LEU A 34 1.25 -0.47 -18.64
C LEU A 34 1.72 -1.30 -19.84
N ALA A 35 1.45 -0.84 -21.07
CA ALA A 35 1.91 -1.53 -22.28
C ALA A 35 3.45 -1.59 -22.36
N ALA A 36 4.13 -0.54 -21.90
CA ALA A 36 5.58 -0.45 -21.91
C ALA A 36 6.26 -1.40 -20.91
N LEU A 37 5.53 -1.89 -19.89
CA LEU A 37 6.08 -2.78 -18.87
C LEU A 37 6.18 -4.25 -19.30
N LYS A 38 5.65 -4.60 -20.48
CA LYS A 38 5.70 -5.97 -20.98
C LYS A 38 7.15 -6.47 -21.11
N GLY A 39 7.44 -7.64 -20.56
CA GLY A 39 8.74 -8.29 -20.61
C GLY A 39 9.73 -7.86 -19.52
N SER A 40 9.42 -6.79 -18.77
CA SER A 40 10.25 -6.37 -17.64
C SER A 40 10.27 -7.42 -16.54
N ARG A 41 11.33 -7.39 -15.71
CA ARG A 41 11.46 -8.13 -14.45
C ARG A 41 11.54 -7.21 -13.24
N MET A 42 11.98 -6.00 -13.44
CA MET A 42 12.06 -4.93 -12.45
C MET A 42 11.41 -3.67 -13.01
N VAL A 43 10.46 -3.10 -12.29
CA VAL A 43 9.84 -1.82 -12.64
C VAL A 43 10.12 -0.81 -11.54
N LEU A 44 10.76 0.30 -11.93
CA LEU A 44 11.07 1.39 -11.02
C LEU A 44 10.06 2.52 -11.21
N ALA A 45 9.53 3.00 -10.10
CA ALA A 45 8.83 4.27 -10.03
C ALA A 45 9.53 5.17 -9.02
N LEU A 46 9.88 6.37 -9.43
CA LEU A 46 10.47 7.37 -8.55
C LEU A 46 9.50 8.52 -8.42
N GLU A 47 9.19 8.89 -7.19
CA GLU A 47 8.19 9.90 -6.92
C GLU A 47 8.80 11.27 -6.63
N SER A 48 8.08 12.31 -7.07
CA SER A 48 8.38 13.71 -6.77
C SER A 48 7.21 14.49 -6.14
N GLY A 49 6.08 13.83 -5.76
CA GLY A 49 4.86 14.50 -5.31
C GLY A 49 4.31 14.02 -3.98
N LYS A 50 3.55 14.91 -3.31
CA LYS A 50 2.79 14.61 -2.08
C LYS A 50 1.36 14.12 -2.44
N ASP A 51 0.68 13.53 -1.46
CA ASP A 51 -0.75 13.20 -1.50
C ASP A 51 -1.19 12.27 -2.64
N LYS A 52 -0.32 11.36 -3.05
CA LYS A 52 -0.67 10.33 -4.03
C LYS A 52 -1.42 9.19 -3.35
N LYS A 53 -2.51 8.74 -3.99
CA LYS A 53 -3.26 7.58 -3.57
C LYS A 53 -2.90 6.38 -4.43
N LEU A 54 -2.55 5.25 -3.80
CA LEU A 54 -2.27 3.99 -4.49
C LEU A 54 -3.51 3.49 -5.24
N ASP A 55 -3.35 3.00 -6.45
CA ASP A 55 -4.38 2.20 -7.13
C ASP A 55 -4.22 0.73 -6.69
N GLU A 56 -4.86 0.40 -5.57
CA GLU A 56 -4.72 -0.89 -4.91
C GLU A 56 -5.19 -2.04 -5.78
N ALA A 57 -6.27 -1.82 -6.55
CA ALA A 57 -6.81 -2.82 -7.47
C ALA A 57 -5.79 -3.14 -8.58
N LEU A 58 -5.17 -2.12 -9.15
CA LEU A 58 -4.14 -2.29 -10.15
C LEU A 58 -2.90 -2.99 -9.58
N VAL A 59 -2.41 -2.57 -8.41
CA VAL A 59 -1.24 -3.20 -7.77
C VAL A 59 -1.51 -4.66 -7.46
N LYS A 60 -2.70 -5.00 -6.96
CA LYS A 60 -3.12 -6.38 -6.74
C LYS A 60 -3.11 -7.19 -8.04
N GLN A 61 -3.65 -6.64 -9.13
CA GLN A 61 -3.66 -7.28 -10.44
C GLN A 61 -2.24 -7.49 -10.99
N LEU A 62 -1.39 -6.45 -10.93
CA LEU A 62 -0.01 -6.51 -11.45
C LEU A 62 0.89 -7.49 -10.67
N SER A 63 0.62 -7.71 -9.39
CA SER A 63 1.40 -8.59 -8.50
C SER A 63 0.76 -9.96 -8.26
N GLY A 64 -0.47 -10.18 -8.73
CA GLY A 64 -1.24 -11.40 -8.51
C GLY A 64 -0.99 -12.52 -9.53
N GLY A 65 -0.26 -12.22 -10.62
CA GLY A 65 -0.05 -13.18 -11.71
C GLY A 65 -1.19 -13.23 -12.73
N ASP A 66 -2.16 -12.33 -12.62
CA ASP A 66 -3.26 -12.23 -13.57
C ASP A 66 -2.79 -11.62 -14.89
N LYS A 67 -3.44 -12.02 -16.00
CA LYS A 67 -3.25 -11.37 -17.29
C LYS A 67 -3.84 -9.96 -17.26
N ILE A 68 -3.10 -9.02 -17.82
CA ILE A 68 -3.59 -7.66 -18.04
C ILE A 68 -3.69 -7.36 -19.52
N ALA A 69 -4.76 -6.65 -19.89
CA ALA A 69 -4.95 -6.12 -21.23
C ALA A 69 -4.35 -4.71 -21.30
N ALA A 70 -3.46 -4.48 -22.24
CA ALA A 70 -2.81 -3.20 -22.47
C ALA A 70 -2.77 -2.90 -23.97
N ARG A 71 -2.59 -1.64 -24.31
CA ARG A 71 -2.33 -1.22 -25.69
C ARG A 71 -1.42 0.00 -25.73
N PHE A 72 -0.61 0.10 -26.74
CA PHE A 72 0.00 1.37 -27.12
C PHE A 72 -1.04 2.27 -27.79
N LEU A 73 -0.83 3.58 -27.72
CA LEU A 73 -1.70 4.55 -28.35
C LEU A 73 -1.79 4.25 -29.87
N PHE A 74 -3.01 4.22 -30.40
CA PHE A 74 -3.31 3.87 -31.79
C PHE A 74 -2.93 2.44 -32.21
N LYS A 75 -2.72 1.52 -31.27
CA LYS A 75 -2.46 0.11 -31.53
C LYS A 75 -3.56 -0.78 -30.98
N GLU A 76 -3.61 -2.02 -31.48
CA GLU A 76 -4.52 -3.04 -30.98
C GLU A 76 -4.17 -3.46 -29.55
N TYR A 77 -5.17 -4.00 -28.85
CA TYR A 77 -4.97 -4.56 -27.52
C TYR A 77 -4.17 -5.86 -27.59
N PHE A 78 -3.32 -6.05 -26.59
CA PHE A 78 -2.66 -7.32 -26.35
C PHE A 78 -2.74 -7.64 -24.86
N GLU A 79 -2.59 -8.92 -24.54
CA GLU A 79 -2.55 -9.40 -23.18
C GLU A 79 -1.13 -9.85 -22.81
N TYR A 80 -0.75 -9.67 -21.57
CA TYR A 80 0.46 -10.25 -21.00
C TYR A 80 0.29 -10.50 -19.52
N THR A 81 1.07 -11.44 -18.96
CA THR A 81 1.16 -11.68 -17.53
C THR A 81 2.35 -10.87 -17.00
N PRO A 82 2.17 -9.98 -16.00
CA PRO A 82 3.26 -9.28 -15.36
C PRO A 82 4.19 -10.27 -14.63
N GLU A 83 5.50 -10.13 -14.87
CA GLU A 83 6.52 -10.97 -14.23
C GLU A 83 7.55 -10.13 -13.44
N PHE A 84 7.28 -8.84 -13.34
CA PHE A 84 8.14 -7.88 -12.67
C PHE A 84 7.79 -7.71 -11.20
N LYS A 85 8.76 -7.21 -10.44
CA LYS A 85 8.56 -6.62 -9.12
C LYS A 85 8.57 -5.10 -9.23
N ILE A 86 7.63 -4.46 -8.52
CA ILE A 86 7.51 -3.00 -8.48
C ILE A 86 8.44 -2.50 -7.36
N TRP A 87 9.33 -1.57 -7.71
CA TRP A 87 10.20 -0.88 -6.79
C TRP A 87 9.85 0.61 -6.82
N TRP A 88 9.23 1.06 -5.75
CA TRP A 88 8.79 2.44 -5.67
C TRP A 88 9.60 3.23 -4.65
N GLY A 89 10.46 4.14 -5.14
CA GLY A 89 11.20 5.07 -4.30
C GLY A 89 10.37 6.34 -4.07
N PHE A 90 10.11 6.70 -2.82
CA PHE A 90 9.33 7.89 -2.46
C PHE A 90 9.86 8.56 -1.19
N ASN A 91 9.59 9.86 -1.08
CA ASN A 91 9.86 10.65 0.13
C ASN A 91 8.61 10.75 1.02
N HIS A 92 7.42 10.62 0.42
CA HIS A 92 6.14 10.66 1.12
C HIS A 92 5.37 9.38 0.81
N ARG A 93 4.98 8.67 1.84
CA ARG A 93 4.22 7.41 1.74
C ARG A 93 2.91 7.65 0.99
N PRO A 94 2.59 6.91 -0.07
CA PRO A 94 1.31 7.05 -0.75
C PRO A 94 0.17 6.63 0.18
N ARG A 95 -0.99 7.26 0.03
CA ARG A 95 -2.17 6.89 0.79
C ARG A 95 -2.73 5.55 0.29
N ILE A 96 -3.07 4.67 1.21
CA ILE A 96 -3.69 3.36 0.97
C ILE A 96 -5.00 3.33 1.74
N ASP A 97 -6.13 3.25 1.02
CA ASP A 97 -7.45 3.25 1.63
C ASP A 97 -7.99 1.82 1.89
N ASP A 98 -7.33 0.80 1.35
CA ASP A 98 -7.73 -0.60 1.55
C ASP A 98 -7.13 -1.12 2.85
N ALA A 99 -8.00 -1.35 3.83
CA ALA A 99 -7.60 -1.91 5.12
C ALA A 99 -7.39 -3.43 5.09
N THR A 100 -7.64 -4.09 3.94
CA THR A 100 -7.51 -5.55 3.84
C THR A 100 -6.06 -6.00 3.89
N GLU A 101 -5.79 -7.12 4.53
CA GLU A 101 -4.46 -7.74 4.60
C GLU A 101 -3.88 -8.00 3.21
N SER A 102 -4.74 -8.25 2.22
CA SER A 102 -4.34 -8.64 0.86
C SER A 102 -3.47 -7.62 0.12
N ILE A 103 -3.56 -6.33 0.41
CA ILE A 103 -2.64 -5.32 -0.17
C ILE A 103 -1.35 -5.25 0.66
N TRP A 104 -1.45 -5.37 1.99
CA TRP A 104 -0.32 -5.26 2.90
C TRP A 104 0.65 -6.43 2.79
N ASP A 105 0.17 -7.64 2.48
CA ASP A 105 1.01 -8.79 2.17
C ASP A 105 1.97 -8.55 0.98
N ARG A 106 1.57 -7.66 0.07
CA ARG A 106 2.32 -7.32 -1.14
C ARG A 106 3.30 -6.17 -0.96
N ILE A 107 3.13 -5.37 0.09
CA ILE A 107 3.94 -4.17 0.35
C ILE A 107 5.04 -4.54 1.33
N LYS A 108 6.27 -4.15 0.98
CA LYS A 108 7.44 -4.26 1.85
C LYS A 108 8.12 -2.91 1.91
N LEU A 109 7.92 -2.20 3.02
CA LEU A 109 8.52 -0.88 3.23
C LEU A 109 9.95 -1.03 3.73
N ILE A 110 10.92 -0.68 2.88
CA ILE A 110 12.34 -0.69 3.23
C ILE A 110 12.74 0.72 3.66
N PRO A 111 12.99 0.97 4.95
CA PRO A 111 13.30 2.30 5.45
C PRO A 111 14.74 2.71 5.17
N PHE A 112 14.94 3.93 4.68
CA PHE A 112 16.23 4.59 4.51
C PHE A 112 16.26 5.84 5.38
N ASN A 113 16.43 5.65 6.68
CA ASN A 113 16.31 6.72 7.69
C ASN A 113 17.61 7.52 7.89
N LEU A 114 18.73 7.03 7.37
CA LEU A 114 20.03 7.71 7.53
C LEU A 114 20.17 8.85 6.53
N ARG A 115 20.31 10.07 7.02
CA ARG A 115 20.73 11.23 6.23
C ARG A 115 22.25 11.34 6.23
N ILE A 116 22.86 11.25 5.05
CA ILE A 116 24.30 11.47 4.89
C ILE A 116 24.56 12.97 4.92
N GLU A 117 25.42 13.41 5.84
CA GLU A 117 25.90 14.79 5.95
C GLU A 117 26.60 15.22 4.67
N GLU A 118 26.53 16.50 4.34
CA GLU A 118 27.00 17.00 3.03
C GLU A 118 28.48 16.73 2.81
N GLU A 119 29.29 16.89 3.87
CA GLU A 119 30.73 16.69 3.85
C GLU A 119 31.15 15.21 3.64
N LYS A 120 30.23 14.28 3.94
CA LYS A 120 30.44 12.82 3.81
C LYS A 120 29.84 12.25 2.52
N ARG A 121 29.21 13.09 1.68
CA ARG A 121 28.61 12.64 0.45
C ARG A 121 29.65 12.38 -0.61
N ASP A 122 29.67 11.17 -1.14
CA ASP A 122 30.48 10.81 -2.30
C ASP A 122 29.69 11.16 -3.58
N LEU A 123 30.06 12.27 -4.21
CA LEU A 123 29.41 12.73 -5.45
C LEU A 123 29.68 11.81 -6.63
N ASP A 124 30.80 11.07 -6.61
CA ASP A 124 31.18 10.12 -7.65
C ASP A 124 30.65 8.71 -7.41
N LEU A 125 29.88 8.49 -6.33
CA LEU A 125 29.33 7.18 -5.98
C LEU A 125 28.59 6.50 -7.13
N PRO A 126 27.74 7.18 -7.94
CA PRO A 126 27.09 6.54 -9.08
C PRO A 126 28.08 5.99 -10.10
N THR A 127 29.15 6.73 -10.42
CA THR A 127 30.20 6.32 -11.35
C THR A 127 30.99 5.13 -10.82
N LYS A 128 31.35 5.15 -9.53
CA LYS A 128 32.03 4.02 -8.86
C LYS A 128 31.20 2.75 -8.91
N LEU A 129 29.90 2.84 -8.57
CA LEU A 129 28.99 1.70 -8.63
C LEU A 129 28.79 1.16 -10.05
N GLN A 130 28.82 2.01 -11.06
CA GLN A 130 28.79 1.59 -12.47
C GLN A 130 30.01 0.73 -12.82
N ALA A 131 31.19 1.10 -12.34
CA ALA A 131 32.41 0.32 -12.57
C ALA A 131 32.41 -1.04 -11.84
N GLU A 132 31.60 -1.16 -10.79
CA GLU A 132 31.46 -2.37 -9.95
C GLU A 132 30.30 -3.28 -10.37
N LEU A 133 29.56 -2.98 -11.46
CA LEU A 133 28.38 -3.76 -11.87
C LEU A 133 28.60 -5.28 -11.91
N PRO A 134 29.73 -5.83 -12.41
CA PRO A 134 29.95 -7.28 -12.36
C PRO A 134 29.95 -7.85 -10.93
N GLY A 135 30.53 -7.13 -9.97
CA GLY A 135 30.51 -7.49 -8.56
C GLY A 135 29.12 -7.42 -7.96
N ILE A 136 28.36 -6.39 -8.33
CA ILE A 136 26.95 -6.20 -7.90
C ILE A 136 26.06 -7.33 -8.43
N ILE A 137 26.26 -7.77 -9.68
CA ILE A 137 25.54 -8.93 -10.24
C ILE A 137 25.87 -10.20 -9.44
N ASN A 138 27.13 -10.44 -9.09
CA ASN A 138 27.51 -11.57 -8.27
C ASN A 138 26.87 -11.52 -6.88
N TRP A 139 26.80 -10.35 -6.26
CA TRP A 139 26.06 -10.14 -5.00
C TRP A 139 24.57 -10.44 -5.15
N MET A 140 23.93 -10.02 -6.24
CA MET A 140 22.52 -10.33 -6.53
C MET A 140 22.31 -11.84 -6.73
N LEU A 141 23.24 -12.54 -7.40
CA LEU A 141 23.18 -14.00 -7.58
C LEU A 141 23.34 -14.74 -6.24
N ALA A 142 24.21 -14.26 -5.35
CA ALA A 142 24.30 -14.79 -4.00
C ALA A 142 22.99 -14.62 -3.23
N GLY A 143 22.35 -13.43 -3.31
CA GLY A 143 21.04 -13.20 -2.75
C GLY A 143 19.94 -14.10 -3.34
N LEU A 144 20.01 -14.40 -4.65
CA LEU A 144 19.08 -15.34 -5.29
C LEU A 144 19.25 -16.77 -4.73
N LYS A 145 20.48 -17.19 -4.45
CA LYS A 145 20.76 -18.48 -3.81
C LYS A 145 20.14 -18.54 -2.41
N ASP A 146 20.38 -17.51 -1.59
CA ASP A 146 19.79 -17.39 -0.26
C ASP A 146 18.24 -17.41 -0.31
N TYR A 147 17.65 -16.69 -1.27
CA TYR A 147 16.21 -16.69 -1.48
C TYR A 147 15.64 -18.07 -1.82
N ARG A 148 16.34 -18.86 -2.65
CA ARG A 148 15.92 -20.23 -3.00
C ARG A 148 15.99 -21.19 -1.81
N GLU A 149 16.90 -20.97 -0.87
CA GLU A 149 17.09 -21.81 0.30
C GLU A 149 16.16 -21.40 1.46
N LYS A 150 15.93 -20.09 1.68
CA LYS A 150 15.29 -19.55 2.89
C LYS A 150 14.00 -18.77 2.61
N GLY A 151 13.61 -18.59 1.33
CA GLY A 151 12.54 -17.66 0.94
C GLY A 151 12.98 -16.20 1.10
N LEU A 152 12.00 -15.28 1.16
CA LEU A 152 12.28 -13.83 1.24
C LEU A 152 13.01 -13.44 2.55
N ALA A 153 12.88 -14.23 3.62
CA ALA A 153 13.52 -14.00 4.93
C ALA A 153 13.43 -12.51 5.36
N GLU A 154 12.22 -11.99 5.41
CA GLU A 154 11.95 -10.56 5.63
C GLU A 154 12.54 -10.07 6.97
N PRO A 155 13.45 -9.06 6.96
CA PRO A 155 14.05 -8.53 8.17
C PRO A 155 13.02 -7.86 9.09
N GLU A 156 13.24 -7.91 10.41
CA GLU A 156 12.34 -7.30 11.39
C GLU A 156 12.15 -5.79 11.19
N ILE A 157 13.19 -5.08 10.73
CA ILE A 157 13.09 -3.65 10.42
C ILE A 157 12.10 -3.35 9.29
N VAL A 158 12.00 -4.24 8.29
CA VAL A 158 11.05 -4.12 7.17
C VAL A 158 9.64 -4.46 7.63
N LYS A 159 9.48 -5.52 8.43
CA LYS A 159 8.18 -5.89 9.04
C LYS A 159 7.65 -4.77 9.91
N ALA A 160 8.48 -4.24 10.81
CA ALA A 160 8.11 -3.15 11.70
C ALA A 160 7.69 -1.89 10.92
N ALA A 161 8.49 -1.48 9.93
CA ALA A 161 8.18 -0.31 9.10
C ALA A 161 6.89 -0.49 8.28
N THR A 162 6.67 -1.70 7.75
CA THR A 162 5.44 -2.01 7.00
C THR A 162 4.21 -1.99 7.91
N SER A 163 4.33 -2.57 9.13
CA SER A 163 3.26 -2.56 10.13
C SER A 163 2.93 -1.15 10.63
N GLU A 164 3.95 -0.33 10.89
CA GLU A 164 3.77 1.09 11.23
C GLU A 164 3.02 1.83 10.12
N TYR A 165 3.43 1.65 8.87
CA TYR A 165 2.76 2.25 7.73
C TYR A 165 1.29 1.82 7.62
N GLN A 166 1.00 0.53 7.83
CA GLN A 166 -0.37 0.01 7.85
C GLN A 166 -1.21 0.66 8.95
N GLN A 167 -0.65 0.80 10.15
CA GLN A 167 -1.33 1.44 11.27
C GLN A 167 -1.63 2.92 11.00
N GLU A 168 -0.69 3.67 10.41
CA GLU A 168 -0.88 5.07 10.01
C GLU A 168 -2.01 5.24 8.97
N GLN A 169 -2.27 4.23 8.15
CA GLN A 169 -3.34 4.27 7.15
C GLN A 169 -4.70 3.81 7.70
N ASP A 170 -4.74 3.22 8.90
CA ASP A 170 -5.96 2.73 9.54
C ASP A 170 -6.69 3.80 10.37
N VAL A 171 -7.17 4.83 9.69
CA VAL A 171 -7.95 5.92 10.31
C VAL A 171 -9.16 5.39 11.10
N LEU A 172 -9.81 4.31 10.61
CA LEU A 172 -10.94 3.71 11.31
C LEU A 172 -10.51 3.02 12.61
N GLY A 173 -9.35 2.34 12.60
CA GLY A 173 -8.77 1.72 13.79
C GLY A 173 -8.37 2.76 14.83
N GLU A 174 -7.79 3.88 14.40
CA GLU A 174 -7.45 5.00 15.27
C GLU A 174 -8.69 5.58 15.95
N TRP A 175 -9.75 5.88 15.16
CA TRP A 175 -11.02 6.33 15.71
C TRP A 175 -11.62 5.33 16.71
N ILE A 176 -11.58 4.02 16.40
CA ILE A 176 -12.08 2.99 17.32
C ILE A 176 -11.29 3.01 18.63
N GLY A 177 -9.97 3.17 18.59
CA GLY A 177 -9.15 3.28 19.80
C GLY A 177 -9.47 4.51 20.62
N ASP A 178 -9.68 5.65 19.94
CA ASP A 178 -9.96 6.92 20.58
C ASP A 178 -11.37 7.02 21.16
N GLN A 179 -12.38 6.61 20.41
CA GLN A 179 -13.78 6.91 20.69
C GLN A 179 -14.60 5.72 21.17
N CYS A 180 -14.09 4.49 21.02
CA CYS A 180 -14.88 3.29 21.29
C CYS A 180 -14.29 2.41 22.40
N VAL A 181 -15.17 1.60 22.99
CA VAL A 181 -14.82 0.48 23.89
C VAL A 181 -15.14 -0.82 23.17
N LYS A 182 -14.19 -1.78 23.20
CA LYS A 182 -14.37 -3.13 22.65
C LYS A 182 -14.64 -4.11 23.80
N ARG A 183 -15.83 -4.70 23.82
CA ARG A 183 -16.22 -5.74 24.78
C ARG A 183 -17.34 -6.58 24.18
N ARG A 184 -17.28 -7.90 24.30
CA ARG A 184 -18.17 -8.85 23.61
C ARG A 184 -19.66 -8.65 23.86
N ASP A 185 -20.03 -8.14 25.03
CA ASP A 185 -21.38 -7.89 25.47
C ASP A 185 -21.96 -6.54 25.06
N LEU A 186 -21.15 -5.71 24.39
CA LEU A 186 -21.59 -4.41 23.93
C LEU A 186 -22.23 -4.45 22.54
N TRP A 187 -23.09 -3.48 22.30
CA TRP A 187 -23.74 -3.25 21.03
C TRP A 187 -23.94 -1.75 20.79
N GLU A 188 -23.73 -1.31 19.57
CA GLU A 188 -24.02 0.08 19.19
C GLU A 188 -24.63 0.15 17.79
N ALA A 189 -25.53 1.14 17.59
CA ALA A 189 -26.17 1.36 16.31
C ALA A 189 -25.18 1.91 15.28
N SER A 190 -25.23 1.36 14.07
CA SER A 190 -24.35 1.78 12.96
C SER A 190 -24.44 3.27 12.65
N ALA A 191 -25.62 3.87 12.75
CA ALA A 191 -25.83 5.29 12.51
C ALA A 191 -25.13 6.14 13.56
N GLU A 192 -25.19 5.77 14.84
CA GLU A 192 -24.58 6.51 15.95
C GLU A 192 -23.04 6.45 15.85
N LEU A 193 -22.52 5.25 15.55
CA LEU A 193 -21.09 5.06 15.29
C LEU A 193 -20.62 5.93 14.11
N TYR A 194 -21.37 5.96 13.02
CA TYR A 194 -20.99 6.76 11.85
C TYR A 194 -21.02 8.27 12.12
N VAL A 195 -22.02 8.76 12.85
CA VAL A 195 -22.12 10.18 13.22
C VAL A 195 -20.91 10.59 14.07
N ASN A 196 -20.55 9.76 15.07
CA ASN A 196 -19.38 10.03 15.90
C ASN A 196 -18.08 9.97 15.09
N TYR A 197 -17.89 8.95 14.24
CA TYR A 197 -16.75 8.82 13.33
C TYR A 197 -16.60 10.04 12.41
N HIS A 198 -17.71 10.46 11.80
CA HIS A 198 -17.72 11.63 10.91
C HIS A 198 -17.30 12.90 11.66
N GLY A 199 -17.84 13.14 12.85
CA GLY A 199 -17.48 14.30 13.67
C GLY A 199 -16.01 14.27 14.11
N TRP A 200 -15.48 13.10 14.45
CA TRP A 200 -14.08 12.90 14.82
C TRP A 200 -13.13 13.22 13.65
N CYS A 201 -13.43 12.72 12.43
CA CYS A 201 -12.67 13.05 11.23
C CYS A 201 -12.69 14.57 10.94
N MET A 202 -13.87 15.19 11.01
CA MET A 202 -13.99 16.64 10.75
C MET A 202 -13.18 17.46 11.76
N GLY A 203 -13.14 17.06 13.02
CA GLY A 203 -12.32 17.72 14.06
C GLY A 203 -10.82 17.63 13.79
N ARG A 204 -10.38 16.64 13.04
CA ARG A 204 -8.97 16.42 12.64
C ARG A 204 -8.64 16.90 11.24
N GLN A 205 -9.58 17.53 10.55
CA GLN A 205 -9.46 17.95 9.15
C GLN A 205 -9.22 16.79 8.16
N GLU A 206 -9.68 15.60 8.53
CA GLU A 206 -9.62 14.40 7.70
C GLU A 206 -10.92 14.21 6.91
N THR A 207 -10.82 13.60 5.72
CA THR A 207 -12.00 13.29 4.91
C THR A 207 -12.64 12.01 5.40
N PRO A 208 -13.88 12.03 5.95
CA PRO A 208 -14.55 10.82 6.42
C PRO A 208 -14.90 9.88 5.26
N MET A 209 -14.91 8.58 5.54
CA MET A 209 -15.44 7.59 4.61
C MET A 209 -16.92 7.84 4.34
N THR A 210 -17.39 7.43 3.16
CA THR A 210 -18.84 7.40 2.89
C THR A 210 -19.54 6.40 3.83
N PRO A 211 -20.84 6.59 4.17
CA PRO A 211 -21.58 5.65 5.03
C PRO A 211 -21.51 4.19 4.54
N ARG A 212 -21.51 4.00 3.21
CA ARG A 212 -21.40 2.66 2.62
C ARG A 212 -20.04 2.04 2.88
N LYS A 213 -18.93 2.78 2.67
CA LYS A 213 -17.56 2.30 2.92
C LYS A 213 -17.36 2.02 4.41
N PHE A 214 -17.75 2.95 5.27
CA PHE A 214 -17.72 2.76 6.73
C PHE A 214 -18.46 1.47 7.15
N GLY A 215 -19.65 1.23 6.59
CA GLY A 215 -20.41 0.03 6.88
C GLY A 215 -19.72 -1.26 6.45
N ILE A 216 -18.98 -1.27 5.35
CA ILE A 216 -18.18 -2.42 4.90
C ILE A 216 -17.04 -2.66 5.88
N GLU A 217 -16.20 -1.67 6.12
CA GLU A 217 -15.02 -1.73 7.00
C GLU A 217 -15.35 -2.14 8.43
N MET A 218 -16.48 -1.62 8.98
CA MET A 218 -16.97 -2.03 10.28
C MET A 218 -17.48 -3.46 10.27
N GLY A 219 -18.11 -3.91 9.19
CA GLY A 219 -18.61 -5.28 9.05
C GLY A 219 -17.50 -6.33 8.93
N ASP A 220 -16.32 -5.94 8.45
CA ASP A 220 -15.14 -6.80 8.39
C ASP A 220 -14.48 -6.96 9.79
N ARG A 221 -14.68 -5.98 10.69
CA ARG A 221 -14.10 -5.97 12.05
C ARG A 221 -15.08 -6.45 13.14
N PHE A 222 -16.37 -6.24 12.95
CA PHE A 222 -17.40 -6.51 13.95
C PHE A 222 -18.60 -7.22 13.34
N LYS A 223 -19.19 -8.13 14.13
CA LYS A 223 -20.40 -8.86 13.72
C LYS A 223 -21.59 -7.90 13.60
N ARG A 224 -22.21 -7.87 12.42
CA ARG A 224 -23.44 -7.12 12.18
C ARG A 224 -24.60 -7.79 12.89
N VAL A 225 -25.35 -7.02 13.65
CA VAL A 225 -26.54 -7.49 14.38
C VAL A 225 -27.64 -6.43 14.34
N ARG A 226 -28.84 -6.82 14.73
CA ARG A 226 -29.92 -5.88 15.02
C ARG A 226 -30.16 -5.87 16.53
N GLY A 227 -30.40 -4.70 17.10
CA GLY A 227 -30.59 -4.54 18.54
C GLY A 227 -31.25 -3.23 18.93
N GLY A 228 -31.36 -3.02 20.25
CA GLY A 228 -32.05 -1.88 20.83
C GLY A 228 -33.58 -1.99 20.71
N LYS A 229 -34.30 -1.06 21.34
CA LYS A 229 -35.78 -1.06 21.40
C LYS A 229 -36.40 -0.96 19.98
N ASP A 230 -35.73 -0.31 19.05
CA ASP A 230 -36.22 -0.08 17.68
C ASP A 230 -35.66 -1.10 16.67
N ASN A 231 -35.05 -2.19 17.12
CA ASN A 231 -34.45 -3.23 16.25
C ASN A 231 -33.52 -2.63 15.16
N LYS A 232 -32.68 -1.65 15.52
CA LYS A 232 -31.77 -0.94 14.62
C LYS A 232 -30.59 -1.84 14.16
N LYS A 233 -30.08 -1.57 12.96
CA LYS A 233 -28.83 -2.20 12.48
C LYS A 233 -27.65 -1.63 13.28
N GLY A 234 -26.76 -2.50 13.73
CA GLY A 234 -25.58 -2.11 14.50
C GLY A 234 -24.52 -3.20 14.51
N TYR A 235 -23.55 -3.06 15.40
CA TYR A 235 -22.43 -3.97 15.54
C TYR A 235 -22.31 -4.45 16.97
N GLN A 236 -22.06 -5.75 17.11
CA GLN A 236 -21.77 -6.41 18.40
C GLN A 236 -20.27 -6.32 18.69
N GLY A 237 -19.92 -6.17 19.96
CA GLY A 237 -18.53 -6.14 20.41
C GLY A 237 -17.92 -4.74 20.49
N ILE A 238 -18.72 -3.69 20.25
CA ILE A 238 -18.27 -2.29 20.27
C ILE A 238 -19.37 -1.36 20.75
N ALA A 239 -18.98 -0.30 21.48
CA ALA A 239 -19.85 0.84 21.80
C ALA A 239 -19.01 2.12 21.87
N LEU A 240 -19.64 3.29 21.78
CA LEU A 240 -19.01 4.58 22.03
C LEU A 240 -18.66 4.71 23.52
N LYS A 241 -17.54 5.31 23.85
CA LYS A 241 -17.14 5.62 25.22
C LYS A 241 -18.22 6.48 25.89
N GLY A 242 -18.65 6.07 27.09
CA GLY A 242 -19.72 6.74 27.83
C GLY A 242 -21.15 6.44 27.36
N GLN A 243 -21.35 5.57 26.38
CA GLN A 243 -22.64 5.10 25.85
C GLN A 243 -22.73 3.58 25.78
N GLU A 244 -22.05 2.87 26.70
CA GLU A 244 -21.93 1.41 26.67
C GLU A 244 -23.29 0.74 26.87
N ARG A 245 -23.87 0.23 25.80
CA ARG A 245 -25.13 -0.52 25.79
C ARG A 245 -24.83 -2.00 25.69
N ILE A 246 -25.42 -2.80 26.58
CA ILE A 246 -25.27 -4.26 26.54
C ILE A 246 -26.12 -4.81 25.41
N THR A 247 -25.59 -5.84 24.73
CA THR A 247 -26.32 -6.57 23.68
C THR A 247 -27.62 -7.13 24.29
N PRO A 248 -28.78 -6.88 23.68
CA PRO A 248 -30.04 -7.41 24.16
C PRO A 248 -30.13 -8.93 24.04
#